data_3faeee12aba485f0bde6da602a1c17aa
#
_entry.id   3faeee12aba485f0bde6da602a1c17aa
#
_cell.length_a   1.000
_cell.length_b   1.000
_cell.length_c   1.000
_cell.angle_alpha   90.00
_cell.angle_beta   90.00
_cell.angle_gamma   90.00
#
_symmetry.space_group_name_H-M   'P 1'
#
loop_
_entity.id
_entity.type
_entity.pdbx_description
1 polymer ?
#
loop_
_entity_poly.entity_id
_entity_poly.type
_entity_poly.pdbx_seq_one_letter_code
_entity_poly.pdbx_strand_id
1 'polypeptide(L)'
;LVFRHDFLQGKRESPTPQPRHMSSTSRDTHVKRVDVSPYRPSSTMTLMSWVGAMLIAVLAILVQLASSHTIDLHPDSEYCFYEDMHVGDEMTLTYQVSGGGHLDIDTTVRDPSGRLLFEQKHKDTGTYDFVADTDGRHQYCFSNKFSVVTDKTLSFNVHGVLYLTEEEGLIPAERELRDLANNIQL
;
A
#
# COMPACT_ATOMS: atom_id res chain seq x y z
N LEU A 1 27.19 4.28 22.26
CA LEU A 1 28.50 3.60 22.31
C LEU A 1 28.81 3.15 20.90
N VAL A 2 29.78 3.89 20.30
CA VAL A 2 30.30 3.68 18.94
C VAL A 2 31.47 2.74 19.06
N PHE A 3 31.47 1.62 18.36
CA PHE A 3 32.70 0.85 18.12
C PHE A 3 33.12 0.98 16.65
N ARG A 4 34.22 1.67 16.49
CA ARG A 4 35.00 1.83 15.26
C ARG A 4 36.09 0.76 15.27
N HIS A 5 36.11 -0.11 14.27
CA HIS A 5 37.26 -0.98 14.01
C HIS A 5 37.96 -0.52 12.73
N ASP A 6 39.08 0.15 12.93
CA ASP A 6 40.10 0.35 11.91
C ASP A 6 40.86 -0.95 11.73
N PHE A 7 40.96 -1.46 10.50
CA PHE A 7 41.87 -2.53 10.16
C PHE A 7 42.80 -2.08 9.03
N LEU A 8 44.02 -1.81 9.40
CA LEU A 8 45.13 -1.50 8.50
C LEU A 8 45.57 -2.78 7.79
N GLN A 9 45.55 -2.79 6.46
CA GLN A 9 46.11 -3.86 5.67
C GLN A 9 47.28 -3.37 4.82
N GLY A 10 48.45 -3.94 5.08
CA GLY A 10 49.70 -3.62 4.47
C GLY A 10 49.79 -3.87 2.97
N LYS A 11 50.39 -2.93 2.34
CA LYS A 11 50.82 -2.90 0.95
C LYS A 11 51.98 -3.87 0.72
N ARG A 12 51.86 -4.85 -0.15
CA ARG A 12 52.98 -5.60 -0.73
C ARG A 12 53.10 -5.22 -2.20
N GLU A 13 54.19 -4.56 -2.47
CA GLU A 13 54.66 -4.30 -3.82
C GLU A 13 55.36 -5.55 -4.36
N SER A 14 55.07 -5.98 -5.57
CA SER A 14 55.79 -6.96 -6.35
C SER A 14 56.43 -6.27 -7.56
N PRO A 15 57.66 -6.67 -7.93
CA PRO A 15 58.46 -5.90 -8.86
C PRO A 15 58.08 -6.16 -10.31
N THR A 16 58.15 -5.11 -11.09
CA THR A 16 58.01 -5.04 -12.56
C THR A 16 59.11 -5.80 -13.28
N PRO A 17 58.82 -6.62 -14.30
CA PRO A 17 59.81 -7.10 -15.26
C PRO A 17 60.00 -6.11 -16.40
N GLN A 18 61.23 -5.80 -16.71
CA GLN A 18 61.67 -5.01 -17.87
C GLN A 18 61.39 -5.67 -19.23
N PRO A 19 61.15 -4.89 -20.28
CA PRO A 19 60.91 -5.42 -21.61
C PRO A 19 62.20 -5.84 -22.32
N ARG A 20 62.23 -7.07 -22.81
CA ARG A 20 63.26 -7.54 -23.78
C ARG A 20 62.92 -7.06 -25.18
N HIS A 21 63.82 -6.34 -25.78
CA HIS A 21 63.88 -6.09 -27.19
C HIS A 21 63.96 -7.42 -27.97
N MET A 22 63.02 -7.69 -28.83
CA MET A 22 63.21 -8.67 -29.90
C MET A 22 62.79 -8.09 -31.22
N SER A 23 63.69 -8.21 -32.18
CA SER A 23 63.73 -7.68 -33.50
C SER A 23 62.57 -8.13 -34.40
N SER A 24 62.24 -7.22 -35.25
CA SER A 24 61.30 -7.31 -36.38
C SER A 24 61.53 -8.52 -37.30
N THR A 25 60.45 -9.25 -37.56
CA THR A 25 60.31 -9.96 -38.85
C THR A 25 58.91 -9.68 -39.34
N SER A 26 58.90 -8.85 -40.39
CA SER A 26 57.67 -8.54 -41.16
C SER A 26 57.16 -9.83 -41.80
N ARG A 27 55.96 -10.19 -41.47
CA ARG A 27 55.16 -11.11 -42.27
C ARG A 27 53.80 -10.44 -42.52
N ASP A 28 53.63 -9.90 -43.70
CA ASP A 28 52.40 -9.38 -44.21
C ASP A 28 51.35 -10.50 -44.26
N THR A 29 50.53 -10.56 -43.22
CA THR A 29 49.26 -11.30 -43.30
C THR A 29 48.15 -10.33 -43.59
N HIS A 30 47.62 -10.46 -44.80
CA HIS A 30 46.43 -9.78 -45.30
C HIS A 30 45.23 -10.12 -44.40
N VAL A 31 45.05 -9.38 -43.33
CA VAL A 31 43.85 -9.49 -42.45
C VAL A 31 42.68 -8.87 -43.21
N LYS A 32 41.84 -9.73 -43.78
CA LYS A 32 40.56 -9.35 -44.37
C LYS A 32 39.73 -8.70 -43.25
N ARG A 33 39.53 -7.41 -43.32
CA ARG A 33 38.67 -6.65 -42.40
C ARG A 33 37.24 -7.17 -42.60
N VAL A 34 36.74 -7.92 -41.61
CA VAL A 34 35.34 -8.30 -41.58
C VAL A 34 34.59 -7.04 -41.15
N ASP A 35 33.87 -6.43 -42.07
CA ASP A 35 32.92 -5.37 -41.77
C ASP A 35 31.78 -5.96 -40.94
N VAL A 36 31.90 -5.78 -39.64
CA VAL A 36 30.77 -6.05 -38.75
C VAL A 36 29.80 -4.89 -38.90
N SER A 37 28.82 -5.11 -39.76
CA SER A 37 27.68 -4.18 -39.89
C SER A 37 27.06 -3.97 -38.48
N PRO A 38 26.87 -2.72 -38.03
CA PRO A 38 26.22 -2.48 -36.75
C PRO A 38 24.78 -3.01 -36.82
N TYR A 39 24.47 -3.99 -35.98
CA TYR A 39 23.11 -4.48 -35.80
C TYR A 39 22.20 -3.31 -35.42
N ARG A 40 21.35 -2.91 -36.37
CA ARG A 40 20.32 -1.89 -36.15
C ARG A 40 19.11 -2.62 -35.57
N PRO A 41 18.80 -2.46 -34.26
CA PRO A 41 17.60 -3.10 -33.70
C PRO A 41 16.37 -2.57 -34.44
N SER A 42 15.54 -3.48 -34.95
CA SER A 42 14.30 -3.11 -35.65
C SER A 42 13.41 -2.32 -34.67
N SER A 43 12.84 -1.23 -35.18
CA SER A 43 11.94 -0.34 -34.40
C SER A 43 10.72 -1.06 -33.82
N THR A 44 10.39 -2.23 -34.31
CA THR A 44 9.32 -3.09 -33.79
C THR A 44 9.68 -3.75 -32.44
N MET A 45 10.97 -4.10 -32.21
CA MET A 45 11.43 -4.63 -30.91
C MET A 45 11.36 -3.60 -29.77
N THR A 46 11.63 -2.34 -30.08
CA THR A 46 11.56 -1.27 -29.08
C THR A 46 10.11 -0.97 -28.68
N LEU A 47 9.17 -0.94 -29.63
CA LEU A 47 7.74 -0.72 -29.34
C LEU A 47 7.15 -1.82 -28.45
N MET A 48 7.45 -3.09 -28.71
CA MET A 48 6.98 -4.21 -27.86
C MET A 48 7.56 -4.12 -26.44
N SER A 49 8.80 -3.65 -26.29
CA SER A 49 9.42 -3.44 -24.97
C SER A 49 8.72 -2.34 -24.17
N TRP A 50 8.33 -1.23 -24.81
CA TRP A 50 7.61 -0.14 -24.13
C TRP A 50 6.19 -0.52 -23.72
N VAL A 51 5.47 -1.27 -24.57
CA VAL A 51 4.12 -1.77 -24.23
C VAL A 51 4.19 -2.73 -23.05
N GLY A 52 5.17 -3.64 -23.02
CA GLY A 52 5.39 -4.53 -21.88
C GLY A 52 5.69 -3.78 -20.58
N ALA A 53 6.57 -2.77 -20.64
CA ALA A 53 6.89 -1.93 -19.47
C ALA A 53 5.67 -1.14 -18.98
N MET A 54 4.85 -0.59 -19.88
CA MET A 54 3.60 0.11 -19.52
C MET A 54 2.59 -0.83 -18.86
N LEU A 55 2.42 -2.04 -19.38
CA LEU A 55 1.51 -3.04 -18.77
C LEU A 55 1.96 -3.43 -17.35
N ILE A 56 3.26 -3.64 -17.16
CA ILE A 56 3.80 -3.94 -15.82
C ILE A 56 3.61 -2.75 -14.88
N ALA A 57 3.82 -1.52 -15.33
CA ALA A 57 3.62 -0.31 -14.54
C ALA A 57 2.14 -0.14 -14.14
N VAL A 58 1.20 -0.36 -15.06
CA VAL A 58 -0.24 -0.31 -14.78
C VAL A 58 -0.64 -1.40 -13.80
N LEU A 59 -0.13 -2.63 -13.98
CA LEU A 59 -0.40 -3.74 -13.06
C LEU A 59 0.16 -3.45 -11.66
N ALA A 60 1.36 -2.87 -11.56
CA ALA A 60 1.96 -2.49 -10.28
C ALA A 60 1.16 -1.39 -9.55
N ILE A 61 0.57 -0.45 -10.30
CA ILE A 61 -0.30 0.59 -9.72
C ILE A 61 -1.61 -0.02 -9.22
N LEU A 62 -2.21 -0.96 -9.95
CA LEU A 62 -3.46 -1.62 -9.56
C LEU A 62 -3.32 -2.44 -8.27
N VAL A 63 -2.15 -3.03 -8.02
CA VAL A 63 -1.90 -3.82 -6.79
C VAL A 63 -1.86 -2.93 -5.53
N GLN A 64 -1.59 -1.63 -5.65
CA GLN A 64 -1.48 -0.72 -4.50
C GLN A 64 -2.82 -0.18 -3.98
N LEU A 65 -3.94 -0.49 -4.64
CA LEU A 65 -5.26 0.04 -4.25
C LEU A 65 -5.95 -0.77 -3.13
N ALA A 66 -5.39 -1.90 -2.71
CA ALA A 66 -5.93 -2.69 -1.61
C ALA A 66 -5.26 -2.28 -0.28
N SER A 67 -5.84 -1.30 0.41
CA SER A 67 -5.41 -0.91 1.75
C SER A 67 -6.17 -1.75 2.79
N SER A 68 -5.52 -2.74 3.40
CA SER A 68 -6.00 -3.38 4.60
C SER A 68 -5.17 -2.91 5.80
N HIS A 69 -5.83 -2.64 6.92
CA HIS A 69 -5.17 -2.32 8.17
C HIS A 69 -4.91 -3.60 8.94
N THR A 70 -3.68 -3.82 9.37
CA THR A 70 -3.31 -4.97 10.20
C THR A 70 -2.87 -4.48 11.56
N ILE A 71 -3.42 -5.07 12.62
CA ILE A 71 -3.11 -4.76 14.02
C ILE A 71 -2.87 -6.05 14.82
N ASP A 72 -2.08 -5.92 15.88
CA ASP A 72 -1.89 -6.98 16.87
C ASP A 72 -2.66 -6.62 18.15
N LEU A 73 -3.57 -7.51 18.56
CA LEU A 73 -4.33 -7.38 19.79
C LEU A 73 -3.70 -8.24 20.87
N HIS A 74 -3.19 -7.60 21.89
CA HIS A 74 -2.63 -8.29 23.05
C HIS A 74 -3.72 -9.01 23.88
N PRO A 75 -3.35 -10.00 24.70
CA PRO A 75 -4.27 -10.56 25.68
C PRO A 75 -4.90 -9.47 26.53
N ASP A 76 -6.16 -9.67 26.94
CA ASP A 76 -6.96 -8.74 27.76
C ASP A 76 -7.06 -7.31 27.17
N SER A 77 -6.92 -7.15 25.85
CA SER A 77 -6.99 -5.84 25.21
C SER A 77 -8.20 -5.69 24.27
N GLU A 78 -8.58 -4.44 24.03
CA GLU A 78 -9.60 -4.03 23.08
C GLU A 78 -9.13 -2.76 22.36
N TYR A 79 -9.24 -2.77 21.04
CA TYR A 79 -8.95 -1.61 20.22
C TYR A 79 -10.22 -1.13 19.53
N CYS A 80 -10.50 0.16 19.66
CA CYS A 80 -11.68 0.78 19.06
C CYS A 80 -11.27 1.85 18.06
N PHE A 81 -11.99 1.88 16.95
CA PHE A 81 -11.84 2.83 15.88
C PHE A 81 -13.14 3.59 15.68
N TYR A 82 -13.08 4.70 14.99
CA TYR A 82 -14.22 5.61 14.88
C TYR A 82 -14.30 6.15 13.45
N GLU A 83 -15.55 6.24 12.96
CA GLU A 83 -15.88 6.90 11.69
C GLU A 83 -16.97 7.94 11.94
N ASP A 84 -16.77 9.16 11.45
CA ASP A 84 -17.78 10.21 11.47
C ASP A 84 -18.68 10.03 10.24
N MET A 85 -19.97 9.75 10.47
CA MET A 85 -20.95 9.44 9.43
C MET A 85 -22.18 10.35 9.53
N HIS A 86 -22.80 10.60 8.38
CA HIS A 86 -24.09 11.28 8.28
C HIS A 86 -25.22 10.28 8.03
N VAL A 87 -26.43 10.70 8.32
CA VAL A 87 -27.61 9.91 8.01
C VAL A 87 -27.66 9.56 6.52
N GLY A 88 -27.74 8.27 6.22
CA GLY A 88 -27.75 7.73 4.87
C GLY A 88 -26.38 7.22 4.40
N ASP A 89 -25.28 7.55 5.08
CA ASP A 89 -23.97 7.00 4.72
C ASP A 89 -23.96 5.48 4.92
N GLU A 90 -23.38 4.78 3.96
CA GLU A 90 -23.21 3.33 4.02
C GLU A 90 -21.80 2.98 4.47
N MET A 91 -21.66 1.99 5.34
CA MET A 91 -20.39 1.46 5.79
C MET A 91 -20.37 -0.06 5.76
N THR A 92 -19.30 -0.62 5.20
CA THR A 92 -18.97 -2.04 5.25
C THR A 92 -17.72 -2.25 6.06
N LEU A 93 -17.82 -2.98 7.17
CA LEU A 93 -16.71 -3.45 7.98
C LEU A 93 -16.43 -4.91 7.65
N THR A 94 -15.23 -5.23 7.20
CA THR A 94 -14.74 -6.60 7.01
C THR A 94 -13.52 -6.85 7.86
N TYR A 95 -13.40 -8.05 8.43
CA TYR A 95 -12.23 -8.42 9.22
C TYR A 95 -11.89 -9.90 9.11
N GLN A 96 -10.61 -10.21 9.36
CA GLN A 96 -10.08 -11.57 9.40
C GLN A 96 -8.94 -11.66 10.41
N VAL A 97 -9.01 -12.66 11.29
CA VAL A 97 -7.92 -13.01 12.20
C VAL A 97 -6.94 -13.91 11.45
N SER A 98 -5.70 -13.47 11.29
CA SER A 98 -4.65 -14.15 10.53
C SER A 98 -3.65 -14.88 11.41
N GLY A 99 -3.62 -14.60 12.71
CA GLY A 99 -2.67 -15.18 13.66
C GLY A 99 -3.20 -15.25 15.09
N GLY A 100 -2.63 -16.16 15.87
CA GLY A 100 -2.84 -16.27 17.32
C GLY A 100 -3.99 -17.19 17.76
N GLY A 101 -3.66 -18.13 18.65
CA GLY A 101 -4.61 -19.02 19.35
C GLY A 101 -5.61 -19.73 18.45
N HIS A 102 -6.90 -19.63 18.81
CA HIS A 102 -8.00 -20.22 18.03
C HIS A 102 -8.43 -19.37 16.81
N LEU A 103 -7.66 -18.33 16.46
CA LEU A 103 -7.98 -17.39 15.39
C LEU A 103 -9.34 -16.71 15.55
N ASP A 104 -9.74 -16.41 16.75
CA ASP A 104 -11.04 -15.86 17.10
C ASP A 104 -10.92 -14.49 17.79
N ILE A 105 -11.94 -13.66 17.60
CA ILE A 105 -12.03 -12.32 18.19
C ILE A 105 -13.48 -11.96 18.47
N ASP A 106 -13.71 -11.04 19.40
CA ASP A 106 -15.02 -10.40 19.57
C ASP A 106 -15.02 -9.07 18.83
N THR A 107 -16.11 -8.82 18.09
CA THR A 107 -16.29 -7.57 17.32
C THR A 107 -17.60 -6.93 17.71
N THR A 108 -17.59 -5.62 17.94
CA THR A 108 -18.80 -4.81 18.21
C THR A 108 -18.81 -3.54 17.38
N VAL A 109 -20.02 -3.12 16.94
CA VAL A 109 -20.24 -1.81 16.31
C VAL A 109 -21.34 -1.07 17.08
N ARG A 110 -21.12 0.20 17.35
CA ARG A 110 -22.05 1.08 18.08
C ARG A 110 -22.28 2.38 17.33
N ASP A 111 -23.48 2.90 17.47
CA ASP A 111 -23.84 4.23 16.99
C ASP A 111 -23.33 5.35 17.91
N PRO A 112 -23.50 6.64 17.53
CA PRO A 112 -23.09 7.78 18.36
C PRO A 112 -23.77 7.85 19.74
N SER A 113 -24.94 7.23 19.90
CA SER A 113 -25.65 7.15 21.19
C SER A 113 -25.13 6.04 22.10
N GLY A 114 -24.24 5.17 21.61
CA GLY A 114 -23.72 3.98 22.29
C GLY A 114 -24.60 2.74 22.10
N ARG A 115 -25.67 2.81 21.29
CA ARG A 115 -26.52 1.67 20.98
C ARG A 115 -25.72 0.64 20.17
N LEU A 116 -25.82 -0.63 20.57
CA LEU A 116 -25.19 -1.74 19.89
C LEU A 116 -25.90 -2.02 18.56
N LEU A 117 -25.19 -1.86 17.44
CA LEU A 117 -25.67 -2.17 16.09
C LEU A 117 -25.30 -3.59 15.69
N PHE A 118 -24.10 -4.05 16.09
CA PHE A 118 -23.57 -5.36 15.73
C PHE A 118 -22.71 -5.93 16.82
N GLU A 119 -22.80 -7.24 17.04
CA GLU A 119 -21.94 -8.00 17.95
C GLU A 119 -21.68 -9.39 17.35
N GLN A 120 -20.42 -9.77 17.28
CA GLN A 120 -20.00 -11.14 17.06
C GLN A 120 -18.96 -11.55 18.08
N LYS A 121 -19.08 -12.78 18.59
CA LYS A 121 -18.15 -13.33 19.59
C LYS A 121 -17.45 -14.55 19.06
N HIS A 122 -16.15 -14.65 19.35
CA HIS A 122 -15.30 -15.80 19.00
C HIS A 122 -15.40 -16.16 17.51
N LYS A 123 -15.19 -15.17 16.63
CA LYS A 123 -15.19 -15.37 15.17
C LYS A 123 -13.81 -15.06 14.59
N ASP A 124 -13.43 -15.86 13.62
CA ASP A 124 -12.20 -15.71 12.84
C ASP A 124 -12.33 -14.69 11.70
N THR A 125 -13.54 -14.49 11.22
CA THR A 125 -13.85 -13.56 10.13
C THR A 125 -15.26 -13.03 10.26
N GLY A 126 -15.52 -11.86 9.70
CA GLY A 126 -16.85 -11.27 9.65
C GLY A 126 -16.94 -10.15 8.63
N THR A 127 -18.18 -9.93 8.20
CA THR A 127 -18.58 -8.78 7.38
C THR A 127 -19.84 -8.19 7.98
N TYR A 128 -19.87 -6.86 8.09
CA TYR A 128 -21.04 -6.14 8.57
C TYR A 128 -21.27 -4.90 7.72
N ASP A 129 -22.45 -4.85 7.10
CA ASP A 129 -22.92 -3.75 6.28
C ASP A 129 -24.03 -3.02 7.04
N PHE A 130 -23.97 -1.71 7.10
CA PHE A 130 -25.04 -0.91 7.68
C PHE A 130 -25.13 0.48 7.05
N VAL A 131 -26.31 1.09 7.21
CA VAL A 131 -26.58 2.48 6.84
C VAL A 131 -26.72 3.29 8.13
N ALA A 132 -26.03 4.42 8.23
CA ALA A 132 -26.16 5.29 9.38
C ALA A 132 -27.57 5.89 9.47
N ASP A 133 -28.22 5.73 10.62
CA ASP A 133 -29.53 6.30 10.94
C ASP A 133 -29.45 7.57 11.78
N THR A 134 -28.25 7.94 12.22
CA THR A 134 -27.95 9.12 13.03
C THR A 134 -26.61 9.71 12.62
N ASP A 135 -26.54 11.05 12.62
CA ASP A 135 -25.29 11.76 12.41
C ASP A 135 -24.35 11.58 13.61
N GLY A 136 -23.06 11.46 13.32
CA GLY A 136 -22.01 11.50 14.32
C GLY A 136 -21.07 10.32 14.28
N ARG A 137 -20.32 10.17 15.36
CA ARG A 137 -19.20 9.24 15.45
C ARG A 137 -19.67 7.82 15.78
N HIS A 138 -19.59 6.93 14.78
CA HIS A 138 -19.80 5.50 14.96
C HIS A 138 -18.51 4.84 15.42
N GLN A 139 -18.64 3.83 16.29
CA GLN A 139 -17.52 3.12 16.89
C GLN A 139 -17.54 1.66 16.48
N TYR A 140 -16.39 1.11 16.08
CA TYR A 140 -16.21 -0.32 15.92
C TYR A 140 -15.00 -0.79 16.73
N CYS A 141 -15.16 -1.89 17.47
CA CYS A 141 -14.14 -2.40 18.38
C CYS A 141 -13.84 -3.87 18.12
N PHE A 142 -12.57 -4.21 18.25
CA PHE A 142 -12.06 -5.58 18.24
C PHE A 142 -11.49 -5.91 19.61
N SER A 143 -11.95 -7.00 20.21
CA SER A 143 -11.61 -7.36 21.57
C SER A 143 -11.00 -8.75 21.67
N ASN A 144 -9.85 -8.84 22.34
CA ASN A 144 -9.17 -10.07 22.74
C ASN A 144 -9.20 -10.23 24.28
N LYS A 145 -10.20 -9.63 24.95
CA LYS A 145 -10.31 -9.66 26.43
C LYS A 145 -10.51 -11.05 27.03
N PHE A 146 -11.03 -11.97 26.23
CA PHE A 146 -11.22 -13.36 26.67
C PHE A 146 -9.93 -14.20 26.60
N SER A 147 -8.88 -13.73 25.94
CA SER A 147 -7.57 -14.39 25.86
C SER A 147 -6.66 -13.94 27.00
N VAL A 148 -5.99 -14.89 27.63
CA VAL A 148 -5.11 -14.62 28.78
C VAL A 148 -3.63 -14.54 28.37
N VAL A 149 -3.23 -15.28 27.33
CA VAL A 149 -1.80 -15.47 26.99
C VAL A 149 -1.48 -15.32 25.51
N THR A 150 -2.47 -15.19 24.64
CA THR A 150 -2.23 -15.26 23.20
C THR A 150 -2.57 -13.94 22.51
N ASP A 151 -1.58 -13.36 21.83
CA ASP A 151 -1.77 -12.26 20.89
C ASP A 151 -2.60 -12.74 19.70
N LYS A 152 -3.34 -11.83 19.07
CA LYS A 152 -4.11 -12.05 17.86
C LYS A 152 -3.68 -11.05 16.80
N THR A 153 -3.39 -11.52 15.60
CA THR A 153 -3.15 -10.65 14.45
C THR A 153 -4.43 -10.52 13.65
N LEU A 154 -4.96 -9.32 13.55
CA LEU A 154 -6.20 -8.99 12.87
C LEU A 154 -5.92 -8.10 11.67
N SER A 155 -6.47 -8.47 10.52
CA SER A 155 -6.56 -7.58 9.36
C SER A 155 -8.01 -7.15 9.18
N PHE A 156 -8.25 -5.85 9.00
CA PHE A 156 -9.58 -5.33 8.77
C PHE A 156 -9.57 -4.25 7.70
N ASN A 157 -10.74 -4.03 7.13
CA ASN A 157 -10.98 -3.00 6.15
C ASN A 157 -12.35 -2.36 6.40
N VAL A 158 -12.42 -1.05 6.21
CA VAL A 158 -13.62 -0.26 6.28
C VAL A 158 -13.82 0.42 4.94
N HIS A 159 -14.96 0.18 4.32
CA HIS A 159 -15.39 0.87 3.12
C HIS A 159 -16.64 1.68 3.45
N GLY A 160 -16.68 2.93 3.03
CA GLY A 160 -17.84 3.79 3.17
C GLY A 160 -18.25 4.40 1.83
N VAL A 161 -19.54 4.57 1.62
CA VAL A 161 -20.11 5.44 0.59
C VAL A 161 -20.69 6.64 1.32
N LEU A 162 -20.09 7.80 1.09
CA LEU A 162 -20.57 9.06 1.63
C LEU A 162 -21.63 9.62 0.69
N TYR A 163 -22.82 9.82 1.19
CA TYR A 163 -23.86 10.55 0.46
C TYR A 163 -23.69 12.05 0.72
N LEU A 164 -22.87 12.70 -0.13
CA LEU A 164 -22.71 14.15 -0.06
C LEU A 164 -24.01 14.81 -0.44
N THR A 165 -24.51 15.74 0.37
CA THR A 165 -25.58 16.64 -0.02
C THR A 165 -25.13 17.46 -1.23
N GLU A 166 -26.08 17.92 -2.09
CA GLU A 166 -25.73 18.73 -3.27
C GLU A 166 -24.83 19.94 -2.91
N GLU A 167 -24.98 20.48 -1.72
CA GLU A 167 -24.17 21.62 -1.23
C GLU A 167 -22.76 21.23 -0.82
N GLU A 168 -22.56 20.04 -0.26
CA GLU A 168 -21.25 19.53 0.17
C GLU A 168 -20.42 19.02 -1.01
N GLY A 169 -21.07 18.52 -2.05
CA GLY A 169 -20.43 18.08 -3.30
C GLY A 169 -19.93 19.23 -4.19
N LEU A 170 -20.37 20.47 -3.94
CA LEU A 170 -19.95 21.62 -4.73
C LEU A 170 -18.53 22.08 -4.33
N ILE A 171 -17.68 22.29 -5.33
CA ILE A 171 -16.43 23.01 -5.10
C ILE A 171 -16.72 24.44 -4.63
N PRO A 172 -15.81 25.09 -3.87
CA PRO A 172 -16.05 26.43 -3.32
C PRO A 172 -16.53 27.46 -4.35
N ALA A 173 -16.01 27.41 -5.58
CA ALA A 173 -16.42 28.29 -6.68
C ALA A 173 -17.87 28.05 -7.13
N GLU A 174 -18.35 26.81 -7.12
CA GLU A 174 -19.73 26.48 -7.49
C GLU A 174 -20.73 26.92 -6.42
N ARG A 175 -20.36 26.86 -5.14
CA ARG A 175 -21.17 27.40 -4.04
C ARG A 175 -21.37 28.91 -4.19
N GLU A 176 -20.29 29.63 -4.45
CA GLU A 176 -20.31 31.09 -4.64
C GLU A 176 -21.17 31.48 -5.83
N LEU A 177 -21.08 30.75 -6.95
CA LEU A 177 -21.92 30.99 -8.13
C LEU A 177 -23.41 30.71 -7.85
N ARG A 178 -23.73 29.68 -7.07
CA ARG A 178 -25.10 29.35 -6.69
C ARG A 178 -25.72 30.42 -5.79
N ASP A 179 -24.93 30.89 -4.81
CA ASP A 179 -25.35 31.97 -3.91
C ASP A 179 -25.58 33.28 -4.67
N LEU A 180 -24.72 33.62 -5.65
CA LEU A 180 -24.91 34.76 -6.53
C LEU A 180 -26.19 34.62 -7.39
N ALA A 181 -26.44 33.45 -7.96
CA ALA A 181 -27.61 33.17 -8.76
C ALA A 181 -28.90 33.31 -7.94
N ASN A 182 -28.94 32.80 -6.71
CA ASN A 182 -30.06 32.91 -5.80
C ASN A 182 -30.31 34.38 -5.37
N ASN A 183 -29.28 35.18 -5.23
CA ASN A 183 -29.39 36.61 -4.88
C ASN A 183 -29.89 37.49 -6.05
N ILE A 184 -29.81 37.02 -7.30
CA ILE A 184 -30.29 37.75 -8.49
C ILE A 184 -31.78 37.53 -8.74
N GLN A 185 -32.38 36.47 -8.17
CA GLN A 185 -33.80 36.14 -8.33
C GLN A 185 -34.74 36.87 -7.35
N LEU A 186 -34.23 37.75 -6.53
CA LEU A 186 -34.97 38.71 -5.69
C LEU A 186 -35.04 40.10 -6.34
#